data_0414f630a3e8400142413bee4edc294d
#
_entry.id   0414f630a3e8400142413bee4edc294d
#
_cell.length_a   1.000
_cell.length_b   1.000
_cell.length_c   1.000
_cell.angle_alpha   90.00
_cell.angle_beta   90.00
_cell.angle_gamma   90.00
#
_symmetry.space_group_name_H-M   'P 1'
#
loop_
_entity.id
_entity.type
_entity.pdbx_description
1 polymer ?
#
loop_
_entity_poly.entity_id
_entity_poly.type
_entity_poly.pdbx_seq_one_letter_code
_entity_poly.pdbx_strand_id
1 'polypeptide(L)'
;ASDNIIVRHLRMRMGLKGDSGKDAAGIANGSNMIFDHISAAWGLDENFSINWDDKGYEPYNITIQNSIIGQGIMPHACGGLIQSNGGISLYRNLYIDNKTRNPKVKGLNQFVNNVVYNWGDGGCYILGDTDASSWGVITNNYFIKGPVAGTKAFVRAKPAFQVYQKGNMIDYNVDGVLNGYEATEEDFLRDGSDPTSLNVTFVKSPEDFDFSNYSRRKLEGDQKIVVSTDA
;
A
#
# COMPACT_ATOMS: atom_id res chain seq x y z
N ALA A 1 5.72 10.99 19.58
CA ALA A 1 4.73 10.25 18.79
C ALA A 1 3.34 10.59 19.30
N SER A 2 2.35 10.61 18.42
CA SER A 2 0.95 10.85 18.79
C SER A 2 0.19 9.53 18.69
N ASP A 3 -0.68 9.26 19.66
CA ASP A 3 -1.41 8.00 19.74
C ASP A 3 -2.91 8.26 19.96
N ASN A 4 -3.74 7.27 19.61
CA ASN A 4 -5.19 7.31 19.82
C ASN A 4 -5.88 8.47 19.09
N ILE A 5 -5.66 8.55 17.77
CA ILE A 5 -6.12 9.65 16.92
C ILE A 5 -7.22 9.16 15.98
N ILE A 6 -8.27 9.95 15.85
CA ILE A 6 -9.29 9.78 14.81
C ILE A 6 -9.30 11.04 13.95
N VAL A 7 -9.05 10.88 12.65
CA VAL A 7 -9.12 11.95 11.65
C VAL A 7 -10.26 11.64 10.68
N ARG A 8 -11.23 12.55 10.57
CA ARG A 8 -12.39 12.34 9.72
C ARG A 8 -12.73 13.57 8.89
N HIS A 9 -13.29 13.33 7.70
CA HIS A 9 -13.87 14.36 6.83
C HIS A 9 -12.88 15.48 6.48
N LEU A 10 -11.62 15.12 6.29
CA LEU A 10 -10.54 16.07 5.98
C LEU A 10 -10.11 15.93 4.51
N ARG A 11 -9.83 17.05 3.88
CA ARG A 11 -9.20 17.11 2.56
C ARG A 11 -7.77 17.62 2.67
N MET A 12 -6.83 16.81 2.21
CA MET A 12 -5.39 17.13 2.17
C MET A 12 -4.99 17.34 0.73
N ARG A 13 -4.48 18.54 0.42
CA ARG A 13 -4.10 18.93 -0.94
C ARG A 13 -2.79 19.70 -0.88
N MET A 14 -1.75 19.15 -1.53
CA MET A 14 -0.47 19.84 -1.64
C MET A 14 -0.49 20.81 -2.83
N GLY A 15 -0.57 20.29 -4.03
CA GLY A 15 -0.57 21.08 -5.26
C GLY A 15 0.82 21.50 -5.73
N LEU A 16 0.89 22.10 -6.93
CA LEU A 16 2.15 22.44 -7.63
C LEU A 16 3.05 23.42 -6.89
N LYS A 17 2.54 24.15 -5.90
CA LYS A 17 3.33 25.08 -5.09
C LYS A 17 3.95 24.42 -3.85
N GLY A 18 3.71 23.12 -3.65
CA GLY A 18 4.34 22.36 -2.59
C GLY A 18 5.82 22.07 -2.88
N ASP A 19 6.51 21.53 -1.88
CA ASP A 19 7.91 21.12 -2.03
C ASP A 19 8.00 19.87 -2.93
N SER A 20 8.92 19.89 -3.88
CA SER A 20 9.20 18.75 -4.74
C SER A 20 9.59 17.52 -3.92
N GLY A 21 9.07 16.35 -4.30
CA GLY A 21 9.36 15.09 -3.61
C GLY A 21 8.73 14.98 -2.23
N LYS A 22 7.60 15.69 -1.98
CA LYS A 22 6.83 15.59 -0.74
C LYS A 22 5.44 15.03 -0.97
N ASP A 23 4.96 14.32 0.04
CA ASP A 23 3.63 13.73 0.07
C ASP A 23 2.58 14.77 0.43
N ALA A 24 1.35 14.60 -0.08
CA ALA A 24 0.24 15.44 0.34
C ALA A 24 -0.12 15.22 1.82
N ALA A 25 0.10 14.01 2.32
CA ALA A 25 -0.07 13.64 3.72
C ALA A 25 0.73 12.39 4.06
N GLY A 26 1.00 12.17 5.35
CA GLY A 26 1.67 10.97 5.80
C GLY A 26 1.74 10.81 7.30
N ILE A 27 2.14 9.62 7.73
CA ILE A 27 2.38 9.26 9.13
C ILE A 27 3.80 8.71 9.23
N ALA A 28 4.61 9.34 10.05
CA ALA A 28 6.00 8.94 10.24
C ALA A 28 6.23 8.15 11.54
N ASN A 29 5.36 8.32 12.53
CA ASN A 29 5.40 7.61 13.82
C ASN A 29 4.04 7.70 14.52
N GLY A 30 3.89 6.96 15.62
CA GLY A 30 2.66 6.94 16.42
C GLY A 30 1.82 5.69 16.17
N SER A 31 0.68 5.58 16.88
CA SER A 31 -0.12 4.37 16.90
C SER A 31 -1.61 4.59 17.14
N ASN A 32 -2.40 3.53 16.93
CA ASN A 32 -3.83 3.53 17.20
C ASN A 32 -4.55 4.69 16.49
N MET A 33 -4.40 4.78 15.18
CA MET A 33 -4.95 5.87 14.39
C MET A 33 -5.98 5.36 13.38
N ILE A 34 -7.06 6.13 13.22
CA ILE A 34 -8.05 5.91 12.16
C ILE A 34 -8.18 7.17 11.32
N PHE A 35 -7.98 7.02 10.02
CA PHE A 35 -8.29 8.01 9.00
C PHE A 35 -9.51 7.53 8.23
N ASP A 36 -10.62 8.25 8.38
CA ASP A 36 -11.92 7.84 7.87
C ASP A 36 -12.58 8.98 7.08
N HIS A 37 -13.10 8.67 5.89
CA HIS A 37 -13.71 9.67 5.00
C HIS A 37 -12.79 10.86 4.72
N ILE A 38 -11.49 10.59 4.47
CA ILE A 38 -10.54 11.61 4.05
C ILE A 38 -10.35 11.61 2.53
N SER A 39 -9.79 12.67 2.01
CA SER A 39 -9.24 12.63 0.66
C SER A 39 -7.85 13.28 0.63
N ALA A 40 -6.86 12.54 0.13
CA ALA A 40 -5.49 12.98 -0.06
C ALA A 40 -5.17 13.00 -1.56
N ALA A 41 -4.74 14.15 -2.06
CA ALA A 41 -4.46 14.32 -3.47
C ALA A 41 -3.43 15.41 -3.74
N TRP A 42 -2.90 15.39 -4.98
CA TRP A 42 -1.99 16.40 -5.52
C TRP A 42 -0.63 16.40 -4.82
N GLY A 43 -0.20 15.24 -4.30
CA GLY A 43 1.16 15.04 -3.81
C GLY A 43 2.17 15.15 -4.95
N LEU A 44 3.35 15.67 -4.65
CA LEU A 44 4.47 15.77 -5.60
C LEU A 44 5.38 14.55 -5.53
N ASP A 45 5.18 13.68 -4.54
CA ASP A 45 5.67 12.30 -4.46
C ASP A 45 4.47 11.38 -4.24
N GLU A 46 4.11 11.04 -3.00
CA GLU A 46 2.91 10.30 -2.68
C GLU A 46 1.73 11.19 -2.27
N ASN A 47 0.53 10.64 -2.40
CA ASN A 47 -0.66 11.29 -1.84
C ASN A 47 -0.84 10.99 -0.36
N PHE A 48 -0.57 9.75 0.09
CA PHE A 48 -0.62 9.40 1.52
C PHE A 48 0.32 8.24 1.82
N SER A 49 1.34 8.47 2.65
CA SER A 49 2.29 7.44 3.04
C SER A 49 2.27 7.13 4.54
N ILE A 50 2.64 5.91 4.88
CA ILE A 50 2.98 5.47 6.23
C ILE A 50 4.40 4.95 6.17
N ASN A 51 5.36 5.75 6.61
CA ASN A 51 6.77 5.43 6.51
C ASN A 51 7.52 5.96 7.72
N TRP A 52 8.13 5.07 8.49
CA TRP A 52 8.81 5.43 9.73
C TRP A 52 10.00 6.36 9.49
N ASP A 53 10.09 7.41 10.29
CA ASP A 53 11.14 8.43 10.26
C ASP A 53 12.31 8.12 11.22
N ASP A 54 12.36 6.88 11.72
CA ASP A 54 13.35 6.42 12.70
C ASP A 54 13.30 7.18 14.05
N LYS A 55 12.14 7.75 14.41
CA LYS A 55 11.90 8.38 15.70
C LYS A 55 10.78 7.68 16.46
N GLY A 56 10.98 7.51 17.78
CA GLY A 56 10.00 6.82 18.62
C GLY A 56 9.71 5.40 18.14
N TYR A 57 8.45 5.06 18.02
CA TYR A 57 8.02 3.76 17.53
C TYR A 57 7.73 3.78 16.04
N GLU A 58 8.04 2.69 15.37
CA GLU A 58 7.49 2.41 14.05
C GLU A 58 5.97 2.52 14.08
N PRO A 59 5.32 3.19 13.09
CA PRO A 59 3.87 3.34 13.06
C PRO A 59 3.16 1.99 13.18
N TYR A 60 2.14 1.88 14.04
CA TYR A 60 1.41 0.62 14.19
C TYR A 60 -0.07 0.81 14.50
N ASN A 61 -0.86 -0.22 14.20
CA ASN A 61 -2.30 -0.21 14.40
C ASN A 61 -2.97 1.02 13.78
N ILE A 62 -2.77 1.17 12.47
CA ILE A 62 -3.30 2.31 11.72
C ILE A 62 -4.27 1.80 10.66
N THR A 63 -5.44 2.42 10.61
CA THR A 63 -6.47 2.15 9.62
C THR A 63 -6.72 3.39 8.77
N ILE A 64 -6.73 3.20 7.44
CA ILE A 64 -7.24 4.20 6.48
C ILE A 64 -8.45 3.57 5.82
N GLN A 65 -9.60 4.21 5.93
CA GLN A 65 -10.84 3.63 5.41
C GLN A 65 -11.76 4.67 4.75
N ASN A 66 -12.65 4.17 3.86
CA ASN A 66 -13.69 4.96 3.20
C ASN A 66 -13.17 6.27 2.58
N SER A 67 -11.96 6.22 2.02
CA SER A 67 -11.18 7.41 1.68
C SER A 67 -10.78 7.40 0.21
N ILE A 68 -10.42 8.58 -0.32
CA ILE A 68 -9.93 8.75 -1.69
C ILE A 68 -8.46 9.15 -1.63
N ILE A 69 -7.62 8.41 -2.33
CA ILE A 69 -6.18 8.66 -2.47
C ILE A 69 -5.87 8.74 -3.96
N GLY A 70 -5.68 9.94 -4.47
CA GLY A 70 -5.62 10.03 -5.93
C GLY A 70 -5.10 11.32 -6.51
N GLN A 71 -5.01 11.32 -7.82
CA GLN A 71 -4.59 12.47 -8.61
C GLN A 71 -3.20 13.00 -8.22
N GLY A 72 -2.24 12.10 -8.06
CA GLY A 72 -0.85 12.48 -7.83
C GLY A 72 -0.30 13.35 -8.97
N ILE A 73 0.60 14.27 -8.66
CA ILE A 73 1.17 15.18 -9.65
C ILE A 73 2.46 14.60 -10.24
N MET A 74 2.55 14.61 -11.56
CA MET A 74 3.74 14.15 -12.29
C MET A 74 5.00 14.97 -11.88
N PRO A 75 6.21 14.37 -11.93
CA PRO A 75 6.55 13.07 -12.54
C PRO A 75 6.33 11.84 -11.65
N HIS A 76 6.26 11.95 -10.33
CA HIS A 76 6.12 10.81 -9.45
C HIS A 76 4.67 10.30 -9.40
N ALA A 77 3.72 11.15 -9.03
CA ALA A 77 2.29 10.85 -9.03
C ALA A 77 1.94 9.53 -8.33
N CYS A 78 2.50 9.30 -7.15
CA CYS A 78 2.32 8.06 -6.40
C CYS A 78 1.06 8.09 -5.52
N GLY A 79 0.39 6.94 -5.37
CA GLY A 79 -0.72 6.77 -4.43
C GLY A 79 -0.23 6.79 -2.97
N GLY A 80 0.63 5.85 -2.58
CA GLY A 80 1.20 5.82 -1.23
C GLY A 80 2.25 4.74 -1.01
N LEU A 81 3.21 5.04 -0.16
CA LEU A 81 4.18 4.10 0.37
C LEU A 81 3.73 3.67 1.78
N ILE A 82 3.32 2.42 1.91
CA ILE A 82 2.87 1.85 3.18
C ILE A 82 3.96 0.89 3.68
N GLN A 83 4.75 1.37 4.62
CA GLN A 83 5.95 0.68 5.06
C GLN A 83 6.02 0.60 6.59
N SER A 84 5.42 -0.46 7.15
CA SER A 84 5.47 -0.72 8.58
C SER A 84 5.18 -2.20 8.90
N ASN A 85 5.89 -2.74 9.88
CA ASN A 85 5.57 -4.01 10.50
C ASN A 85 4.48 -3.90 11.60
N GLY A 86 3.98 -2.70 11.86
CA GLY A 86 3.06 -2.44 12.96
C GLY A 86 1.59 -2.77 12.68
N GLY A 87 1.27 -3.39 11.55
CA GLY A 87 -0.11 -3.70 11.18
C GLY A 87 -0.87 -2.49 10.66
N ILE A 88 -0.96 -2.39 9.32
CA ILE A 88 -1.65 -1.31 8.62
C ILE A 88 -2.86 -1.88 7.88
N SER A 89 -4.02 -1.29 8.07
CA SER A 89 -5.26 -1.71 7.43
C SER A 89 -5.79 -0.64 6.47
N LEU A 90 -6.00 -1.04 5.22
CA LEU A 90 -6.53 -0.19 4.16
C LEU A 90 -7.88 -0.77 3.71
N TYR A 91 -8.98 -0.15 4.11
CA TYR A 91 -10.34 -0.65 3.88
C TYR A 91 -11.20 0.29 3.06
N ARG A 92 -11.88 -0.22 2.03
CA ARG A 92 -12.89 0.51 1.27
C ARG A 92 -12.43 1.88 0.81
N ASN A 93 -11.18 1.95 0.33
CA ASN A 93 -10.62 3.16 -0.24
C ASN A 93 -10.72 3.12 -1.77
N LEU A 94 -10.73 4.28 -2.37
CA LEU A 94 -10.52 4.49 -3.80
C LEU A 94 -9.14 5.05 -4.03
N TYR A 95 -8.27 4.27 -4.72
CA TYR A 95 -7.04 4.75 -5.32
C TYR A 95 -7.33 5.10 -6.78
N ILE A 96 -7.13 6.34 -7.17
CA ILE A 96 -7.54 6.82 -8.50
C ILE A 96 -6.53 7.77 -9.13
N ASP A 97 -6.27 7.58 -10.42
CA ASP A 97 -5.44 8.48 -11.23
C ASP A 97 -4.04 8.71 -10.64
N ASN A 98 -3.43 7.66 -10.11
CA ASN A 98 -2.03 7.69 -9.69
C ASN A 98 -1.19 6.88 -10.68
N LYS A 99 -0.03 7.41 -11.03
CA LYS A 99 0.89 6.72 -11.94
C LYS A 99 1.36 5.38 -11.38
N THR A 100 1.62 5.32 -10.07
CA THR A 100 2.23 4.17 -9.41
C THR A 100 1.90 4.10 -7.93
N ARG A 101 2.29 3.01 -7.25
CA ARG A 101 2.15 2.82 -5.80
C ARG A 101 0.71 2.97 -5.33
N ASN A 102 -0.18 2.07 -5.77
CA ASN A 102 -1.61 2.06 -5.43
C ASN A 102 -2.04 0.88 -4.52
N PRO A 103 -1.43 0.70 -3.34
CA PRO A 103 -0.19 1.28 -2.82
C PRO A 103 1.08 0.49 -3.17
N LYS A 104 2.28 0.96 -2.76
CA LYS A 104 3.47 0.13 -2.53
C LYS A 104 3.49 -0.26 -1.06
N VAL A 105 3.52 -1.56 -0.76
CA VAL A 105 3.41 -2.05 0.61
C VAL A 105 4.65 -2.84 1.03
N LYS A 106 5.06 -2.65 2.28
CA LYS A 106 6.09 -3.43 2.97
C LYS A 106 5.65 -3.66 4.41
N GLY A 107 6.09 -4.79 4.99
CA GLY A 107 5.73 -5.16 6.35
C GLY A 107 4.34 -5.78 6.45
N LEU A 108 3.69 -5.64 7.59
CA LEU A 108 2.40 -6.27 7.89
C LEU A 108 1.23 -5.37 7.50
N ASN A 109 0.40 -5.82 6.54
CA ASN A 109 -0.69 -5.00 6.03
C ASN A 109 -1.91 -5.81 5.59
N GLN A 110 -3.05 -5.12 5.53
CA GLN A 110 -4.29 -5.61 4.94
C GLN A 110 -4.79 -4.61 3.90
N PHE A 111 -5.14 -5.12 2.73
CA PHE A 111 -5.75 -4.34 1.65
C PHE A 111 -7.06 -5.00 1.25
N VAL A 112 -8.19 -4.49 1.75
CA VAL A 112 -9.48 -5.18 1.73
C VAL A 112 -10.60 -4.28 1.23
N ASN A 113 -11.41 -4.76 0.29
CA ASN A 113 -12.57 -4.05 -0.27
C ASN A 113 -12.21 -2.69 -0.90
N ASN A 114 -11.01 -2.53 -1.43
CA ASN A 114 -10.62 -1.28 -2.10
C ASN A 114 -10.90 -1.35 -3.60
N VAL A 115 -11.00 -0.19 -4.21
CA VAL A 115 -11.01 -0.02 -5.68
C VAL A 115 -9.75 0.71 -6.09
N VAL A 116 -9.05 0.19 -7.10
CA VAL A 116 -7.93 0.88 -7.75
C VAL A 116 -8.33 1.13 -9.19
N TYR A 117 -8.35 2.39 -9.60
CA TYR A 117 -8.75 2.77 -10.95
C TYR A 117 -7.70 3.63 -11.63
N ASN A 118 -7.46 3.37 -12.92
CA ASN A 118 -6.68 4.18 -13.85
C ASN A 118 -5.24 4.46 -13.37
N TRP A 119 -4.50 3.39 -13.07
CA TRP A 119 -3.08 3.51 -12.73
C TRP A 119 -2.19 3.60 -13.98
N GLY A 120 -1.01 4.20 -13.84
CA GLY A 120 -0.05 4.36 -14.93
C GLY A 120 1.00 3.24 -15.02
N ASP A 121 2.09 3.54 -15.69
CA ASP A 121 3.16 2.60 -16.07
C ASP A 121 4.15 2.25 -14.93
N GLY A 122 4.11 2.95 -13.82
CA GLY A 122 5.03 2.73 -12.69
C GLY A 122 4.70 1.55 -11.78
N GLY A 123 3.61 0.84 -12.05
CA GLY A 123 3.10 -0.28 -11.25
C GLY A 123 1.87 0.08 -10.41
N CYS A 124 0.89 -0.83 -10.37
CA CYS A 124 -0.33 -0.63 -9.61
C CYS A 124 -0.11 -0.95 -8.12
N TYR A 125 -0.40 -2.18 -7.70
CA TYR A 125 -0.09 -2.66 -6.35
C TYR A 125 1.32 -3.25 -6.34
N ILE A 126 2.23 -2.65 -5.59
CA ILE A 126 3.63 -3.09 -5.56
C ILE A 126 3.87 -3.96 -4.32
N LEU A 127 4.25 -5.22 -4.56
CA LEU A 127 4.44 -6.27 -3.56
C LEU A 127 5.85 -6.21 -2.95
N GLY A 128 6.07 -5.28 -2.03
CA GLY A 128 7.30 -5.10 -1.30
C GLY A 128 8.40 -4.41 -2.08
N ASP A 129 8.85 -4.97 -3.22
CA ASP A 129 10.03 -4.49 -3.95
C ASP A 129 11.26 -4.41 -3.02
N THR A 130 11.41 -5.43 -2.16
CA THR A 130 12.45 -5.53 -1.13
C THR A 130 12.66 -6.99 -0.77
N ASP A 131 13.85 -7.33 -0.32
CA ASP A 131 14.17 -8.67 0.19
C ASP A 131 13.81 -8.84 1.69
N ALA A 132 13.32 -7.78 2.34
CA ALA A 132 12.80 -7.85 3.70
C ALA A 132 11.43 -8.53 3.73
N SER A 133 11.18 -9.32 4.76
CA SER A 133 9.91 -10.03 4.96
C SER A 133 8.73 -9.05 5.02
N SER A 134 7.65 -9.44 4.39
CA SER A 134 6.38 -8.69 4.37
C SER A 134 5.21 -9.67 4.33
N TRP A 135 4.07 -9.25 4.88
CA TRP A 135 2.87 -10.08 5.02
C TRP A 135 1.65 -9.27 4.57
N GLY A 136 0.95 -9.76 3.57
CA GLY A 136 -0.18 -9.07 2.99
C GLY A 136 -1.45 -9.92 2.92
N VAL A 137 -2.53 -9.43 3.54
CA VAL A 137 -3.89 -9.92 3.30
C VAL A 137 -4.52 -9.04 2.24
N ILE A 138 -4.72 -9.59 1.03
CA ILE A 138 -5.21 -8.83 -0.14
C ILE A 138 -6.51 -9.49 -0.59
N THR A 139 -7.66 -8.93 -0.18
CA THR A 139 -8.95 -9.59 -0.41
C THR A 139 -10.05 -8.65 -0.88
N ASN A 140 -10.90 -9.15 -1.78
CA ASN A 140 -12.10 -8.49 -2.25
C ASN A 140 -11.87 -7.09 -2.83
N ASN A 141 -10.74 -6.86 -3.48
CA ASN A 141 -10.44 -5.59 -4.14
C ASN A 141 -10.82 -5.65 -5.62
N TYR A 142 -11.07 -4.50 -6.23
CA TYR A 142 -11.27 -4.39 -7.65
C TYR A 142 -10.21 -3.49 -8.29
N PHE A 143 -9.44 -4.04 -9.22
CA PHE A 143 -8.41 -3.35 -10.00
C PHE A 143 -8.96 -3.10 -11.39
N ILE A 144 -9.26 -1.85 -11.71
CA ILE A 144 -9.89 -1.44 -12.97
C ILE A 144 -8.91 -0.58 -13.75
N LYS A 145 -8.42 -1.12 -14.87
CA LYS A 145 -7.55 -0.37 -15.76
C LYS A 145 -8.32 0.74 -16.45
N GLY A 146 -7.79 1.95 -16.38
CA GLY A 146 -8.35 3.10 -17.09
C GLY A 146 -7.64 3.36 -18.43
N PRO A 147 -7.93 4.49 -19.06
CA PRO A 147 -7.38 4.85 -20.38
C PRO A 147 -5.88 5.14 -20.36
N VAL A 148 -5.28 5.38 -19.20
CA VAL A 148 -3.82 5.58 -19.09
C VAL A 148 -3.13 4.24 -19.29
N ALA A 149 -2.01 4.24 -20.03
CA ALA A 149 -1.20 3.04 -20.19
C ALA A 149 -0.64 2.58 -18.85
N GLY A 150 -1.08 1.44 -18.37
CA GLY A 150 -0.71 0.87 -17.08
C GLY A 150 -0.06 -0.50 -17.23
N THR A 151 0.66 -0.90 -16.19
CA THR A 151 1.22 -2.24 -16.04
C THR A 151 0.18 -3.25 -15.56
N LYS A 152 0.62 -4.46 -15.17
CA LYS A 152 -0.22 -5.40 -14.42
C LYS A 152 -0.69 -4.82 -13.08
N ALA A 153 -1.77 -5.39 -12.54
CA ALA A 153 -2.31 -5.01 -11.22
C ALA A 153 -1.31 -5.28 -10.09
N PHE A 154 -0.62 -6.40 -10.12
CA PHE A 154 0.38 -6.80 -9.12
C PHE A 154 1.76 -6.87 -9.75
N VAL A 155 2.72 -6.16 -9.18
CA VAL A 155 4.07 -6.02 -9.74
C VAL A 155 5.15 -6.00 -8.66
N ARG A 156 6.40 -6.23 -9.09
CA ARG A 156 7.62 -6.14 -8.28
C ARG A 156 7.61 -7.06 -7.07
N ALA A 157 7.03 -8.23 -7.24
CA ALA A 157 6.98 -9.26 -6.24
C ALA A 157 8.38 -9.78 -5.83
N LYS A 158 8.50 -10.21 -4.58
CA LYS A 158 9.71 -10.88 -4.04
C LYS A 158 9.29 -12.07 -3.19
N PRO A 159 10.10 -13.15 -3.10
CA PRO A 159 9.75 -14.35 -2.33
C PRO A 159 9.53 -14.09 -0.83
N ALA A 160 10.18 -13.06 -0.28
CA ALA A 160 9.99 -12.66 1.12
C ALA A 160 8.64 -11.99 1.39
N PHE A 161 7.84 -11.71 0.36
CA PHE A 161 6.47 -11.22 0.51
C PHE A 161 5.51 -12.41 0.58
N GLN A 162 4.94 -12.66 1.75
CA GLN A 162 3.92 -13.68 1.94
C GLN A 162 2.54 -13.08 1.69
N VAL A 163 1.72 -13.77 0.90
CA VAL A 163 0.41 -13.27 0.46
C VAL A 163 -0.69 -14.27 0.77
N TYR A 164 -1.71 -13.80 1.46
CA TYR A 164 -3.03 -14.41 1.41
C TYR A 164 -3.91 -13.59 0.48
N GLN A 165 -4.42 -14.19 -0.59
CA GLN A 165 -5.28 -13.51 -1.55
C GLN A 165 -6.60 -14.26 -1.77
N LYS A 166 -7.71 -13.53 -1.92
CA LYS A 166 -9.02 -14.11 -2.22
C LYS A 166 -9.99 -13.04 -2.74
N GLY A 167 -10.79 -13.39 -3.73
CA GLY A 167 -11.91 -12.55 -4.20
C GLY A 167 -11.49 -11.22 -4.81
N ASN A 168 -10.23 -11.08 -5.26
CA ASN A 168 -9.80 -9.87 -5.97
C ASN A 168 -10.26 -9.95 -7.43
N MET A 169 -10.77 -8.85 -7.96
CA MET A 169 -11.20 -8.74 -9.35
C MET A 169 -10.25 -7.87 -10.15
N ILE A 170 -9.96 -8.25 -11.39
CA ILE A 170 -9.12 -7.48 -12.31
C ILE A 170 -9.89 -7.25 -13.60
N ASP A 171 -9.92 -6.00 -14.04
CA ASP A 171 -10.53 -5.56 -15.28
C ASP A 171 -9.53 -4.76 -16.12
N TYR A 172 -9.08 -5.36 -17.23
CA TYR A 172 -8.07 -4.78 -18.10
C TYR A 172 -8.61 -4.23 -19.42
N ASN A 173 -9.89 -4.48 -19.74
CA ASN A 173 -10.38 -4.29 -21.10
C ASN A 173 -10.75 -2.85 -21.48
N VAL A 174 -10.86 -1.95 -20.51
CA VAL A 174 -11.13 -0.50 -20.72
C VAL A 174 -12.41 -0.25 -21.54
N ASP A 175 -13.43 -1.10 -21.42
CA ASP A 175 -14.68 -0.98 -22.19
C ASP A 175 -15.77 -0.18 -21.46
N GLY A 176 -15.52 0.24 -20.23
CA GLY A 176 -16.48 0.98 -19.41
C GLY A 176 -17.53 0.11 -18.73
N VAL A 177 -17.39 -1.21 -18.81
CA VAL A 177 -18.26 -2.19 -18.16
C VAL A 177 -17.48 -2.92 -17.07
N LEU A 178 -18.05 -3.08 -15.88
CA LEU A 178 -17.43 -3.87 -14.81
C LEU A 178 -17.64 -5.37 -15.08
N ASN A 179 -16.78 -5.96 -15.90
CA ASN A 179 -16.85 -7.35 -16.33
C ASN A 179 -15.51 -8.09 -16.16
N GLY A 180 -14.68 -7.64 -15.21
CA GLY A 180 -13.40 -8.23 -14.89
C GLY A 180 -13.52 -9.69 -14.42
N TYR A 181 -12.37 -10.34 -14.28
CA TYR A 181 -12.24 -11.73 -13.80
C TYR A 181 -11.67 -11.78 -12.39
N GLU A 182 -11.91 -12.87 -11.67
CA GLU A 182 -11.30 -13.09 -10.36
C GLU A 182 -9.81 -13.42 -10.51
N ALA A 183 -8.97 -12.65 -9.80
CA ALA A 183 -7.52 -12.82 -9.82
C ALA A 183 -7.11 -14.20 -9.28
N THR A 184 -6.19 -14.82 -9.97
CA THR A 184 -5.53 -16.07 -9.57
C THR A 184 -4.14 -15.81 -9.01
N GLU A 185 -3.47 -16.84 -8.50
CA GLU A 185 -2.07 -16.73 -8.08
C GLU A 185 -1.16 -16.28 -9.24
N GLU A 186 -1.48 -16.63 -10.48
CA GLU A 186 -0.70 -16.26 -11.67
C GLU A 186 -0.64 -14.74 -11.89
N ASP A 187 -1.67 -14.01 -11.47
CA ASP A 187 -1.69 -12.54 -11.59
C ASP A 187 -0.69 -11.86 -10.64
N PHE A 188 -0.26 -12.54 -9.58
CA PHE A 188 0.74 -12.08 -8.63
C PHE A 188 2.16 -12.52 -8.97
N LEU A 189 2.30 -13.46 -9.90
CA LEU A 189 3.59 -14.01 -10.26
C LEU A 189 4.34 -13.09 -11.22
N ARG A 190 5.65 -13.32 -11.27
CA ARG A 190 6.56 -12.58 -12.13
C ARG A 190 6.01 -12.44 -13.56
N ASP A 191 5.96 -11.22 -14.01
CA ASP A 191 5.90 -10.88 -15.42
C ASP A 191 7.31 -10.89 -16.01
N GLY A 192 7.52 -11.55 -17.11
CA GLY A 192 8.79 -11.56 -17.82
C GLY A 192 9.30 -10.18 -18.27
N SER A 193 8.43 -9.17 -18.26
CA SER A 193 8.77 -7.78 -18.57
C SER A 193 9.46 -7.02 -17.44
N ASP A 194 9.37 -7.50 -16.18
CA ASP A 194 10.07 -6.91 -15.04
C ASP A 194 11.18 -7.84 -14.52
N PRO A 195 12.44 -7.59 -14.88
CA PRO A 195 13.55 -8.44 -14.47
C PRO A 195 13.84 -8.40 -12.96
N THR A 196 13.30 -7.42 -12.24
CA THR A 196 13.47 -7.27 -10.79
C THR A 196 12.39 -8.01 -9.99
N SER A 197 11.29 -8.38 -10.63
CA SER A 197 10.18 -9.07 -10.01
C SER A 197 10.48 -10.56 -9.88
N LEU A 198 10.21 -11.12 -8.71
CA LEU A 198 10.26 -12.54 -8.39
C LEU A 198 8.89 -12.98 -7.86
N ASN A 199 8.66 -14.29 -7.81
CA ASN A 199 7.39 -14.80 -7.28
C ASN A 199 7.25 -14.51 -5.78
N VAL A 200 6.03 -14.21 -5.34
CA VAL A 200 5.67 -14.14 -3.92
C VAL A 200 5.54 -15.54 -3.31
N THR A 201 5.44 -15.61 -2.00
CA THR A 201 5.08 -16.84 -1.28
C THR A 201 3.59 -16.79 -0.91
N PHE A 202 2.79 -17.71 -1.44
CA PHE A 202 1.36 -17.80 -1.11
C PHE A 202 1.14 -18.63 0.17
N VAL A 203 0.19 -18.17 0.98
CA VAL A 203 -0.34 -18.94 2.12
C VAL A 203 -1.84 -19.22 1.91
N LYS A 204 -2.33 -20.29 2.53
CA LYS A 204 -3.74 -20.71 2.38
C LYS A 204 -4.68 -19.95 3.30
N SER A 205 -4.16 -19.39 4.37
CA SER A 205 -4.90 -18.61 5.35
C SER A 205 -3.95 -17.59 6.01
N PRO A 206 -4.45 -16.48 6.55
CA PRO A 206 -3.60 -15.54 7.30
C PRO A 206 -2.90 -16.15 8.53
N GLU A 207 -3.45 -17.22 9.10
CA GLU A 207 -2.86 -17.97 10.22
C GLU A 207 -1.61 -18.76 9.80
N ASP A 208 -1.42 -18.98 8.50
CA ASP A 208 -0.26 -19.70 7.94
C ASP A 208 0.95 -18.78 7.67
N PHE A 209 0.86 -17.50 7.95
CA PHE A 209 2.00 -16.61 7.78
C PHE A 209 3.16 -17.03 8.69
N ASP A 210 4.35 -17.12 8.10
CA ASP A 210 5.59 -17.31 8.86
C ASP A 210 6.08 -15.96 9.40
N PHE A 211 5.88 -15.75 10.69
CA PHE A 211 6.32 -14.58 11.41
C PHE A 211 7.71 -14.74 12.07
N SER A 212 8.48 -15.78 11.73
CA SER A 212 9.81 -16.00 12.31
C SER A 212 10.76 -14.80 12.17
N ASN A 213 10.58 -14.02 11.12
CA ASN A 213 11.34 -12.79 10.85
C ASN A 213 10.55 -11.51 11.20
N TYR A 214 9.42 -11.65 11.89
CA TYR A 214 8.63 -10.49 12.29
C TYR A 214 9.31 -9.74 13.42
N SER A 215 9.46 -8.44 13.22
CA SER A 215 9.93 -7.54 14.28
C SER A 215 9.37 -6.15 14.04
N ARG A 216 9.03 -5.47 15.12
CA ARG A 216 8.65 -4.07 15.11
C ARG A 216 9.79 -3.24 15.68
N ARG A 217 10.08 -2.13 15.05
CA ARG A 217 11.22 -1.28 15.40
C ARG A 217 10.80 -0.18 16.37
N LYS A 218 11.65 0.08 17.33
CA LYS A 218 11.51 1.16 18.32
C LYS A 218 12.86 1.87 18.45
N LEU A 219 12.86 3.16 18.64
CA LEU A 219 14.02 3.91 19.05
C LEU A 219 14.01 4.15 20.57
N GLU A 220 15.04 3.71 21.26
CA GLU A 220 15.30 4.08 22.65
C GLU A 220 16.61 4.87 22.73
N GLY A 221 16.50 6.15 23.08
CA GLY A 221 17.64 7.06 22.97
C GLY A 221 18.11 7.18 21.51
N ASP A 222 19.41 7.00 21.27
CA ASP A 222 20.01 7.04 19.92
C ASP A 222 20.16 5.65 19.27
N GLN A 223 19.60 4.60 19.87
CA GLN A 223 19.75 3.22 19.38
C GLN A 223 18.45 2.65 18.86
N LYS A 224 18.49 2.09 17.65
CA LYS A 224 17.41 1.27 17.12
C LYS A 224 17.38 -0.07 17.86
N ILE A 225 16.25 -0.35 18.51
CA ILE A 225 15.98 -1.65 19.12
C ILE A 225 14.95 -2.37 18.26
N VAL A 226 15.28 -3.61 17.91
CA VAL A 226 14.33 -4.52 17.28
C VAL A 226 13.55 -5.19 18.40
N VAL A 227 12.27 -4.93 18.49
CA VAL A 227 11.37 -5.59 19.45
C VAL A 227 10.66 -6.70 18.70
N SER A 228 11.03 -7.96 18.97
CA SER A 228 10.19 -9.08 18.57
C SER A 228 8.94 -9.04 19.46
N THR A 229 7.78 -9.05 18.86
CA THR A 229 6.55 -9.35 19.60
C THR A 229 6.28 -10.82 19.37
N ASP A 230 6.18 -11.59 20.43
CA ASP A 230 5.57 -12.91 20.36
C ASP A 230 4.15 -12.69 19.81
N ALA A 231 3.88 -13.27 18.64
CA ALA A 231 2.61 -13.14 17.92
C ALA A 231 1.52 -13.95 18.63
#